data_a9b27ffbcecfd1f9301fdd85ca6aae27
#
_entry.id   a9b27ffbcecfd1f9301fdd85ca6aae27
#
_cell.length_a   1.000
_cell.length_b   1.000
_cell.length_c   1.000
_cell.angle_alpha   90.00
_cell.angle_beta   90.00
_cell.angle_gamma   90.00
#
_symmetry.space_group_name_H-M   'P 1'
#
loop_
_entity.id
_entity.type
_entity.pdbx_description
1 polymer ?
#
loop_
_entity_poly.entity_id
_entity_poly.type
_entity_poly.pdbx_seq_one_letter_code
_entity_poly.pdbx_strand_id
1 'polypeptide(L)'
;MCGASLPAASADVLAQNRRVSTPFMIEKTQRDAGRAWDKFYKANEDRFFKNRHWTDREFEELRQNDHDLLTHDTPVLLEVGCGVGNTVFPLLEKNARLRVHCCDFSPRAVDIVTKHPAHDAERVNAFVYDLVKDTSLSAHLAARPAWPAVSTLSLIFVLSAIPPHEQVRVVRALLDHIPTGASVVFRDYARGDLAQLRFHTRRDAPWAEPSLLSDSHHWYRRGDHTMAY
;
A
#
# COMPACT_ATOMS: atom_id res chain seq x y z
N MET A 1 13.25 15.87 -13.46
CA MET A 1 12.37 16.13 -12.30
C MET A 1 11.49 17.33 -12.66
N CYS A 2 10.26 17.05 -13.12
CA CYS A 2 9.30 18.14 -13.40
C CYS A 2 8.58 18.45 -12.08
N GLY A 3 9.09 19.40 -11.32
CA GLY A 3 8.43 19.92 -10.13
C GLY A 3 7.28 20.84 -10.54
N ALA A 4 6.11 20.30 -10.75
CA ALA A 4 4.91 21.11 -10.88
C ALA A 4 4.76 21.92 -9.58
N SER A 5 4.77 23.25 -9.68
CA SER A 5 4.52 24.13 -8.54
C SER A 5 3.09 23.93 -8.05
N LEU A 6 2.94 23.78 -6.72
CA LEU A 6 1.60 23.72 -6.11
C LEU A 6 0.83 25.02 -6.41
N PRO A 7 -0.50 24.95 -6.62
CA PRO A 7 -1.33 26.15 -6.65
C PRO A 7 -1.10 26.98 -5.38
N ALA A 8 -1.02 28.30 -5.51
CA ALA A 8 -0.71 29.20 -4.40
C ALA A 8 -1.63 28.96 -3.16
N ALA A 9 -2.94 28.81 -3.39
CA ALA A 9 -3.90 28.50 -2.31
C ALA A 9 -3.57 27.20 -1.57
N SER A 10 -3.04 26.19 -2.25
CA SER A 10 -2.62 24.92 -1.62
C SER A 10 -1.33 25.10 -0.82
N ALA A 11 -0.39 25.89 -1.34
CA ALA A 11 0.86 26.22 -0.65
C ALA A 11 0.58 26.96 0.67
N ASP A 12 -0.34 27.93 0.66
CA ASP A 12 -0.73 28.70 1.83
C ASP A 12 -1.37 27.81 2.92
N VAL A 13 -2.23 26.87 2.52
CA VAL A 13 -2.82 25.90 3.45
C VAL A 13 -1.75 25.01 4.07
N LEU A 14 -0.81 24.51 3.27
CA LEU A 14 0.27 23.65 3.77
C LEU A 14 1.33 24.40 4.59
N ALA A 15 1.43 25.74 4.43
CA ALA A 15 2.29 26.58 5.25
C ALA A 15 1.75 26.79 6.67
N GLN A 16 0.45 26.55 6.87
CA GLN A 16 -0.19 26.68 8.18
C GLN A 16 0.17 25.47 9.07
N ASN A 17 0.40 25.73 10.35
CA ASN A 17 0.63 24.72 11.40
C ASN A 17 1.78 23.71 11.11
N ARG A 18 3.01 24.19 11.23
CA ARG A 18 4.24 23.38 11.09
C ARG A 18 4.80 22.85 12.42
N ARG A 19 3.98 22.67 13.42
CA ARG A 19 4.45 22.11 14.69
C ARG A 19 4.68 20.63 14.57
N VAL A 20 5.94 20.23 14.74
CA VAL A 20 6.36 18.83 14.75
C VAL A 20 6.07 18.22 16.11
N SER A 21 5.61 16.98 16.12
CA SER A 21 5.39 16.17 17.32
C SER A 21 6.69 15.94 18.08
N THR A 22 6.60 15.70 19.40
CA THR A 22 7.77 15.35 20.20
C THR A 22 8.41 14.04 19.71
N PRO A 23 9.73 13.85 19.90
CA PRO A 23 10.41 12.59 19.54
C PRO A 23 9.73 11.37 20.12
N PHE A 24 9.26 11.45 21.38
CA PHE A 24 8.51 10.38 22.03
C PHE A 24 7.22 10.01 21.26
N MET A 25 6.45 10.99 20.78
CA MET A 25 5.22 10.73 20.02
C MET A 25 5.51 10.15 18.65
N ILE A 26 6.60 10.58 18.01
CA ILE A 26 7.06 10.03 16.73
C ILE A 26 7.40 8.55 16.89
N GLU A 27 8.26 8.23 17.84
CA GLU A 27 8.68 6.85 18.16
C GLU A 27 7.48 5.97 18.54
N LYS A 28 6.59 6.46 19.41
CA LYS A 28 5.37 5.76 19.79
C LYS A 28 4.50 5.45 18.59
N THR A 29 4.28 6.41 17.71
CA THR A 29 3.42 6.24 16.52
C THR A 29 4.00 5.19 15.58
N GLN A 30 5.32 5.19 15.35
CA GLN A 30 6.00 4.19 14.55
C GLN A 30 5.90 2.79 15.16
N ARG A 31 6.20 2.67 16.46
CA ARG A 31 6.14 1.38 17.18
C ARG A 31 4.74 0.78 17.16
N ASP A 32 3.72 1.61 17.30
CA ASP A 32 2.33 1.18 17.45
C ASP A 32 1.59 1.06 16.08
N ALA A 33 2.25 1.36 14.96
CA ALA A 33 1.64 1.39 13.62
C ALA A 33 0.93 0.07 13.24
N GLY A 34 1.58 -1.08 13.44
CA GLY A 34 0.95 -2.38 13.14
C GLY A 34 -0.31 -2.64 13.97
N ARG A 35 -0.26 -2.29 15.28
CA ARG A 35 -1.42 -2.41 16.17
C ARG A 35 -2.55 -1.47 15.77
N ALA A 36 -2.23 -0.28 15.26
CA ALA A 36 -3.20 0.69 14.81
C ALA A 36 -3.98 0.19 13.59
N TRP A 37 -3.27 -0.36 12.59
CA TRP A 37 -3.89 -0.97 11.43
C TRP A 37 -4.69 -2.23 11.77
N ASP A 38 -4.21 -3.06 12.69
CA ASP A 38 -4.95 -4.24 13.13
C ASP A 38 -6.28 -3.86 13.82
N LYS A 39 -6.28 -2.81 14.66
CA LYS A 39 -7.51 -2.24 15.23
C LYS A 39 -8.43 -1.66 14.15
N PHE A 40 -7.85 -0.99 13.14
CA PHE A 40 -8.61 -0.45 12.02
C PHE A 40 -9.37 -1.55 11.28
N TYR A 41 -8.71 -2.65 10.91
CA TYR A 41 -9.35 -3.78 10.24
C TYR A 41 -10.34 -4.52 11.17
N LYS A 42 -10.09 -4.54 12.49
CA LYS A 42 -11.05 -5.07 13.45
C LYS A 42 -12.37 -4.29 13.47
N ALA A 43 -12.29 -2.96 13.35
CA ALA A 43 -13.46 -2.09 13.43
C ALA A 43 -14.22 -1.99 12.10
N ASN A 44 -13.52 -2.05 10.98
CA ASN A 44 -14.07 -1.75 9.66
C ASN A 44 -14.27 -2.98 8.78
N GLU A 45 -13.57 -4.09 9.06
CA GLU A 45 -13.57 -5.29 8.23
C GLU A 45 -13.26 -4.93 6.76
N ASP A 46 -14.08 -5.37 5.81
CA ASP A 46 -13.97 -5.08 4.37
C ASP A 46 -14.78 -3.85 3.92
N ARG A 47 -15.47 -3.16 4.85
CA ARG A 47 -16.48 -2.13 4.52
C ARG A 47 -15.92 -0.73 4.30
N PHE A 48 -14.67 -0.46 4.66
CA PHE A 48 -14.11 0.89 4.61
C PHE A 48 -13.56 1.25 3.23
N PHE A 49 -12.71 0.42 2.67
CA PHE A 49 -12.15 0.64 1.35
C PHE A 49 -13.03 -0.03 0.29
N LYS A 50 -13.24 0.66 -0.82
CA LYS A 50 -14.00 0.11 -1.96
C LYS A 50 -13.07 -0.73 -2.84
N ASN A 51 -13.64 -1.76 -3.47
CA ASN A 51 -12.97 -2.54 -4.50
C ASN A 51 -12.45 -1.65 -5.62
N ARG A 52 -11.21 -1.90 -6.03
CA ARG A 52 -10.46 -1.07 -6.97
C ARG A 52 -10.64 -1.57 -8.40
N HIS A 53 -11.87 -1.53 -8.91
CA HIS A 53 -12.18 -1.95 -10.29
C HIS A 53 -11.55 -1.07 -11.37
N TRP A 54 -10.80 -0.06 -10.99
CA TRP A 54 -10.12 0.87 -11.89
C TRP A 54 -8.68 0.47 -12.22
N THR A 55 -8.07 -0.43 -11.45
CA THR A 55 -6.64 -0.75 -11.54
C THR A 55 -6.21 -1.30 -12.90
N ASP A 56 -6.99 -2.19 -13.48
CA ASP A 56 -6.76 -2.74 -14.81
C ASP A 56 -7.00 -1.74 -15.96
N ARG A 57 -7.68 -0.63 -15.70
CA ARG A 57 -7.86 0.45 -16.67
C ARG A 57 -6.71 1.43 -16.67
N GLU A 58 -6.10 1.65 -15.50
CA GLU A 58 -4.98 2.59 -15.33
C GLU A 58 -3.62 1.93 -15.57
N PHE A 59 -3.48 0.64 -15.28
CA PHE A 59 -2.25 -0.13 -15.45
C PHE A 59 -2.47 -1.25 -16.45
N GLU A 60 -1.82 -1.13 -17.62
CA GLU A 60 -1.92 -2.16 -18.68
C GLU A 60 -1.36 -3.51 -18.22
N GLU A 61 -0.36 -3.48 -17.35
CA GLU A 61 0.30 -4.65 -16.76
C GLU A 61 -0.64 -5.49 -15.87
N LEU A 62 -1.74 -4.91 -15.42
CA LEU A 62 -2.78 -5.59 -14.63
C LEU A 62 -3.98 -6.04 -15.47
N ARG A 63 -3.98 -5.70 -16.76
CA ARG A 63 -5.05 -6.07 -17.67
C ARG A 63 -4.79 -7.46 -18.25
N GLN A 64 -5.82 -8.30 -18.28
CA GLN A 64 -5.77 -9.48 -19.11
C GLN A 64 -5.77 -9.04 -20.58
N ASN A 65 -4.78 -9.46 -21.34
CA ASN A 65 -4.65 -9.14 -22.76
C ASN A 65 -4.68 -10.43 -23.62
N ASP A 66 -4.90 -10.25 -24.92
CA ASP A 66 -4.97 -11.37 -25.88
C ASP A 66 -3.62 -12.11 -25.99
N HIS A 67 -2.50 -11.43 -25.74
CA HIS A 67 -1.18 -12.03 -25.76
C HIS A 67 -1.06 -13.09 -24.65
N ASP A 68 -1.53 -12.80 -23.41
CA ASP A 68 -1.51 -13.77 -22.31
C ASP A 68 -2.36 -15.01 -22.65
N LEU A 69 -3.43 -14.85 -23.42
CA LEU A 69 -4.26 -15.95 -23.90
C LEU A 69 -3.54 -16.81 -24.95
N LEU A 70 -2.74 -16.17 -25.81
CA LEU A 70 -2.02 -16.84 -26.90
C LEU A 70 -0.76 -17.57 -26.42
N THR A 71 0.01 -16.94 -25.52
CA THR A 71 1.27 -17.50 -25.01
C THR A 71 1.08 -18.56 -23.92
N HIS A 72 -0.16 -18.70 -23.41
CA HIS A 72 -0.43 -19.55 -22.24
C HIS A 72 0.37 -19.16 -20.98
N ASP A 73 0.96 -17.97 -20.93
CA ASP A 73 1.66 -17.50 -19.76
C ASP A 73 0.69 -17.25 -18.61
N THR A 74 1.13 -17.58 -17.42
CA THR A 74 0.37 -17.34 -16.19
C THR A 74 0.96 -16.10 -15.51
N PRO A 75 0.27 -14.96 -15.54
CA PRO A 75 0.76 -13.77 -14.86
C PRO A 75 0.75 -13.98 -13.35
N VAL A 76 1.81 -13.51 -12.68
CA VAL A 76 1.95 -13.58 -11.22
C VAL A 76 2.12 -12.17 -10.68
N LEU A 77 1.15 -11.74 -9.89
CA LEU A 77 1.17 -10.46 -9.18
C LEU A 77 1.74 -10.64 -7.77
N LEU A 78 2.64 -9.76 -7.36
CA LEU A 78 2.97 -9.55 -5.96
C LEU A 78 2.34 -8.23 -5.52
N GLU A 79 1.28 -8.28 -4.73
CA GLU A 79 0.67 -7.09 -4.11
C GLU A 79 1.12 -6.96 -2.67
N VAL A 80 1.87 -5.91 -2.37
CA VAL A 80 2.29 -5.58 -1.00
C VAL A 80 1.35 -4.56 -0.38
N GLY A 81 1.06 -4.71 0.93
CA GLY A 81 0.05 -3.89 1.60
C GLY A 81 -1.36 -4.11 1.04
N CYS A 82 -1.72 -5.36 0.80
CA CYS A 82 -2.97 -5.73 0.13
C CYS A 82 -4.25 -5.37 0.92
N GLY A 83 -4.12 -5.06 2.20
CA GLY A 83 -5.25 -4.85 3.08
C GLY A 83 -6.20 -6.05 3.06
N VAL A 84 -7.46 -5.80 2.83
CA VAL A 84 -8.50 -6.85 2.76
C VAL A 84 -8.76 -7.37 1.33
N GLY A 85 -7.83 -7.13 0.39
CA GLY A 85 -7.91 -7.66 -0.97
C GLY A 85 -8.69 -6.81 -1.96
N ASN A 86 -8.85 -5.52 -1.70
CA ASN A 86 -9.65 -4.63 -2.57
C ASN A 86 -9.10 -4.46 -4.00
N THR A 87 -7.84 -4.80 -4.27
CA THR A 87 -7.24 -4.92 -5.60
C THR A 87 -7.25 -6.37 -6.06
N VAL A 88 -6.88 -7.28 -5.17
CA VAL A 88 -6.71 -8.73 -5.45
C VAL A 88 -7.97 -9.32 -6.08
N PHE A 89 -9.10 -9.23 -5.38
CA PHE A 89 -10.33 -9.91 -5.83
C PHE A 89 -10.91 -9.37 -7.13
N PRO A 90 -10.97 -8.03 -7.37
CA PRO A 90 -11.40 -7.51 -8.67
C PRO A 90 -10.52 -7.93 -9.84
N LEU A 91 -9.21 -8.10 -9.63
CA LEU A 91 -8.32 -8.59 -10.68
C LEU A 91 -8.50 -10.09 -10.93
N LEU A 92 -8.66 -10.89 -9.87
CA LEU A 92 -8.94 -12.33 -9.99
C LEU A 92 -10.26 -12.64 -10.67
N GLU A 93 -11.27 -11.79 -10.47
CA GLU A 93 -12.57 -11.89 -11.15
C GLU A 93 -12.43 -11.69 -12.66
N LYS A 94 -11.58 -10.74 -13.07
CA LYS A 94 -11.39 -10.39 -14.49
C LYS A 94 -10.40 -11.30 -15.22
N ASN A 95 -9.42 -11.86 -14.50
CA ASN A 95 -8.37 -12.69 -15.09
C ASN A 95 -8.33 -14.07 -14.42
N ALA A 96 -8.89 -15.06 -15.09
CA ALA A 96 -8.96 -16.44 -14.60
C ALA A 96 -7.58 -17.11 -14.44
N ARG A 97 -6.54 -16.61 -15.11
CA ARG A 97 -5.19 -17.16 -15.09
C ARG A 97 -4.27 -16.49 -14.08
N LEU A 98 -4.66 -15.31 -13.59
CA LEU A 98 -3.86 -14.54 -12.64
C LEU A 98 -3.64 -15.33 -11.36
N ARG A 99 -2.40 -15.35 -10.89
CA ARG A 99 -2.01 -15.80 -9.57
C ARG A 99 -1.48 -14.63 -8.76
N VAL A 100 -1.77 -14.59 -7.48
CA VAL A 100 -1.46 -13.43 -6.63
C VAL A 100 -0.77 -13.89 -5.36
N HIS A 101 0.47 -13.47 -5.19
CA HIS A 101 1.07 -13.33 -3.87
C HIS A 101 0.61 -12.01 -3.28
N CYS A 102 0.02 -12.01 -2.11
CA CYS A 102 -0.37 -10.77 -1.45
C CYS A 102 -0.01 -10.79 0.04
N CYS A 103 0.47 -9.66 0.52
CA CYS A 103 0.84 -9.55 1.92
C CYS A 103 0.38 -8.24 2.55
N ASP A 104 0.16 -8.31 3.84
CA ASP A 104 -0.05 -7.14 4.70
C ASP A 104 0.60 -7.42 6.06
N PHE A 105 1.02 -6.37 6.78
CA PHE A 105 1.61 -6.55 8.10
C PHE A 105 0.57 -6.79 9.20
N SER A 106 -0.73 -6.56 8.90
CA SER A 106 -1.84 -6.89 9.80
C SER A 106 -2.27 -8.35 9.60
N PRO A 107 -2.12 -9.22 10.62
CA PRO A 107 -2.64 -10.58 10.57
C PRO A 107 -4.15 -10.62 10.31
N ARG A 108 -4.86 -9.61 10.78
CA ARG A 108 -6.31 -9.50 10.58
C ARG A 108 -6.68 -9.21 9.12
N ALA A 109 -5.95 -8.34 8.45
CA ALA A 109 -6.14 -8.08 7.02
C ALA A 109 -5.97 -9.37 6.22
N VAL A 110 -4.90 -10.11 6.48
CA VAL A 110 -4.61 -11.39 5.83
C VAL A 110 -5.69 -12.44 6.15
N ASP A 111 -6.18 -12.50 7.38
CA ASP A 111 -7.29 -13.40 7.78
C ASP A 111 -8.58 -13.07 7.01
N ILE A 112 -8.89 -11.79 6.79
CA ILE A 112 -10.04 -11.38 5.97
C ILE A 112 -9.85 -11.83 4.51
N VAL A 113 -8.66 -11.65 3.94
CA VAL A 113 -8.36 -12.12 2.58
C VAL A 113 -8.51 -13.62 2.46
N THR A 114 -8.00 -14.41 3.41
CA THR A 114 -8.08 -15.88 3.36
C THR A 114 -9.50 -16.42 3.57
N LYS A 115 -10.35 -15.68 4.28
CA LYS A 115 -11.77 -16.01 4.51
C LYS A 115 -12.74 -15.41 3.49
N HIS A 116 -12.23 -14.60 2.57
CA HIS A 116 -13.07 -13.95 1.56
C HIS A 116 -13.78 -15.00 0.69
N PRO A 117 -15.10 -14.85 0.37
CA PRO A 117 -15.85 -15.83 -0.42
C PRO A 117 -15.24 -16.15 -1.80
N ALA A 118 -14.53 -15.18 -2.40
CA ALA A 118 -13.82 -15.35 -3.67
C ALA A 118 -12.37 -15.82 -3.49
N HIS A 119 -11.94 -16.19 -2.29
CA HIS A 119 -10.59 -16.72 -2.08
C HIS A 119 -10.45 -18.09 -2.73
N ASP A 120 -9.42 -18.22 -3.56
CA ASP A 120 -9.03 -19.46 -4.21
C ASP A 120 -7.58 -19.78 -3.82
N ALA A 121 -7.38 -20.83 -3.02
CA ALA A 121 -6.08 -21.23 -2.51
C ALA A 121 -5.06 -21.63 -3.61
N GLU A 122 -5.55 -22.03 -4.79
CA GLU A 122 -4.70 -22.35 -5.94
C GLU A 122 -4.19 -21.08 -6.67
N ARG A 123 -4.86 -19.95 -6.47
CA ARG A 123 -4.57 -18.68 -7.14
C ARG A 123 -4.11 -17.57 -6.21
N VAL A 124 -4.34 -17.71 -4.90
CA VAL A 124 -3.98 -16.69 -3.90
C VAL A 124 -3.05 -17.28 -2.86
N ASN A 125 -1.90 -16.66 -2.69
CA ASN A 125 -0.96 -16.89 -1.60
C ASN A 125 -0.92 -15.63 -0.71
N ALA A 126 -1.75 -15.62 0.33
CA ALA A 126 -1.84 -14.52 1.28
C ALA A 126 -1.00 -14.82 2.52
N PHE A 127 -0.18 -13.87 2.96
CA PHE A 127 0.70 -14.05 4.12
C PHE A 127 0.94 -12.74 4.86
N VAL A 128 1.27 -12.87 6.15
CA VAL A 128 1.66 -11.72 6.98
C VAL A 128 3.11 -11.35 6.69
N TYR A 129 3.37 -10.09 6.39
CA TYR A 129 4.71 -9.59 6.12
C TYR A 129 4.82 -8.10 6.42
N ASP A 130 5.75 -7.73 7.31
CA ASP A 130 6.07 -6.34 7.62
C ASP A 130 7.23 -5.87 6.72
N LEU A 131 6.92 -5.03 5.74
CA LEU A 131 7.89 -4.50 4.77
C LEU A 131 9.10 -3.79 5.40
N VAL A 132 8.94 -3.33 6.64
CA VAL A 132 10.00 -2.60 7.36
C VAL A 132 10.87 -3.55 8.19
N LYS A 133 10.30 -4.61 8.76
CA LYS A 133 10.98 -5.47 9.74
C LYS A 133 11.40 -6.82 9.21
N ASP A 134 10.59 -7.41 8.31
CA ASP A 134 10.81 -8.76 7.86
C ASP A 134 11.82 -8.82 6.69
N THR A 135 12.50 -9.95 6.56
CA THR A 135 13.51 -10.21 5.51
C THR A 135 13.27 -11.52 4.77
N SER A 136 12.14 -12.19 5.06
CA SER A 136 11.87 -13.56 4.57
C SER A 136 10.91 -13.61 3.37
N LEU A 137 10.79 -12.53 2.58
CA LEU A 137 9.87 -12.49 1.44
C LEU A 137 10.09 -13.65 0.46
N SER A 138 11.34 -13.99 0.16
CA SER A 138 11.67 -15.14 -0.71
C SER A 138 11.09 -16.46 -0.21
N ALA A 139 11.07 -16.69 1.11
CA ALA A 139 10.48 -17.91 1.67
C ALA A 139 8.96 -17.99 1.46
N HIS A 140 8.27 -16.84 1.55
CA HIS A 140 6.84 -16.76 1.29
C HIS A 140 6.51 -16.98 -0.20
N LEU A 141 7.33 -16.44 -1.11
CA LEU A 141 7.16 -16.67 -2.55
C LEU A 141 7.44 -18.15 -2.91
N ALA A 142 8.47 -18.74 -2.32
CA ALA A 142 8.83 -20.14 -2.51
C ALA A 142 7.80 -21.13 -1.94
N ALA A 143 6.83 -20.70 -1.15
CA ALA A 143 5.72 -21.53 -0.71
C ALA A 143 4.82 -21.99 -1.88
N ARG A 144 4.97 -21.39 -3.07
CA ARG A 144 4.27 -21.76 -4.31
C ARG A 144 5.29 -22.11 -5.42
N PRO A 145 6.05 -23.19 -5.28
CA PRO A 145 7.17 -23.50 -6.18
C PRO A 145 6.73 -23.79 -7.62
N ALA A 146 5.48 -24.18 -7.82
CA ALA A 146 4.91 -24.41 -9.16
C ALA A 146 4.43 -23.15 -9.88
N TRP A 147 4.46 -21.99 -9.20
CA TRP A 147 4.08 -20.74 -9.83
C TRP A 147 5.26 -20.15 -10.60
N PRO A 148 5.02 -19.51 -11.75
CA PRO A 148 6.04 -18.71 -12.41
C PRO A 148 6.60 -17.62 -11.50
N ALA A 149 7.70 -17.03 -11.91
CA ALA A 149 8.25 -15.86 -11.24
C ALA A 149 7.28 -14.69 -11.29
N VAL A 150 7.37 -13.79 -10.31
CA VAL A 150 6.55 -12.57 -10.25
C VAL A 150 6.75 -11.73 -11.51
N SER A 151 5.68 -11.49 -12.25
CA SER A 151 5.68 -10.66 -13.45
C SER A 151 5.37 -9.19 -13.16
N THR A 152 4.64 -8.92 -12.08
CA THR A 152 4.24 -7.56 -11.70
C THR A 152 4.29 -7.38 -10.19
N LEU A 153 4.92 -6.29 -9.73
CA LEU A 153 4.87 -5.82 -8.34
C LEU A 153 3.90 -4.66 -8.24
N SER A 154 2.95 -4.73 -7.31
CA SER A 154 1.98 -3.66 -7.04
C SER A 154 2.26 -2.96 -5.71
N LEU A 155 2.34 -1.63 -5.78
CA LEU A 155 2.54 -0.69 -4.67
C LEU A 155 1.44 0.37 -4.71
N ILE A 156 0.21 0.02 -4.32
CA ILE A 156 -0.95 0.91 -4.42
C ILE A 156 -1.40 1.38 -3.03
N PHE A 157 -1.13 2.65 -2.70
CA PHE A 157 -1.38 3.29 -1.40
C PHE A 157 -0.67 2.58 -0.24
N VAL A 158 0.60 2.29 -0.41
CA VAL A 158 1.44 1.57 0.54
C VAL A 158 2.61 2.41 1.04
N LEU A 159 3.36 3.06 0.13
CA LEU A 159 4.55 3.83 0.53
C LEU A 159 4.20 5.00 1.44
N SER A 160 3.05 5.64 1.25
CA SER A 160 2.57 6.71 2.14
C SER A 160 2.38 6.25 3.59
N ALA A 161 2.11 4.97 3.82
CA ALA A 161 1.98 4.40 5.17
C ALA A 161 3.34 4.02 5.80
N ILE A 162 4.42 3.97 5.01
CA ILE A 162 5.77 3.63 5.46
C ILE A 162 6.52 4.91 5.84
N PRO A 163 7.26 4.93 6.97
CA PRO A 163 8.08 6.08 7.34
C PRO A 163 9.03 6.49 6.21
N PRO A 164 9.13 7.79 5.86
CA PRO A 164 9.88 8.25 4.69
C PRO A 164 11.33 7.78 4.64
N HIS A 165 12.01 7.68 5.79
CA HIS A 165 13.38 7.21 5.88
C HIS A 165 13.56 5.71 5.56
N GLU A 166 12.48 4.91 5.61
CA GLU A 166 12.47 3.49 5.28
C GLU A 166 12.07 3.21 3.82
N GLN A 167 11.38 4.12 3.15
CA GLN A 167 10.77 3.88 1.84
C GLN A 167 11.78 3.39 0.80
N VAL A 168 12.94 4.05 0.70
CA VAL A 168 13.98 3.67 -0.29
C VAL A 168 14.52 2.26 -0.01
N ARG A 169 14.75 1.92 1.27
CA ARG A 169 15.22 0.60 1.66
C ARG A 169 14.19 -0.48 1.33
N VAL A 170 12.92 -0.22 1.65
CA VAL A 170 11.80 -1.13 1.37
C VAL A 170 11.66 -1.38 -0.13
N VAL A 171 11.65 -0.33 -0.95
CA VAL A 171 11.55 -0.49 -2.41
C VAL A 171 12.71 -1.31 -2.96
N ARG A 172 13.96 -1.04 -2.54
CA ARG A 172 15.13 -1.82 -2.97
C ARG A 172 14.98 -3.30 -2.59
N ALA A 173 14.62 -3.58 -1.34
CA ALA A 173 14.41 -4.94 -0.87
C ALA A 173 13.33 -5.69 -1.66
N LEU A 174 12.25 -5.02 -2.07
CA LEU A 174 11.22 -5.61 -2.92
C LEU A 174 11.73 -5.92 -4.33
N LEU A 175 12.51 -5.01 -4.92
CA LEU A 175 13.09 -5.19 -6.25
C LEU A 175 14.07 -6.37 -6.32
N ASP A 176 14.75 -6.71 -5.23
CA ASP A 176 15.64 -7.87 -5.15
C ASP A 176 14.89 -9.22 -5.28
N HIS A 177 13.56 -9.21 -5.12
CA HIS A 177 12.72 -10.41 -5.18
C HIS A 177 11.93 -10.57 -6.47
N ILE A 178 12.03 -9.63 -7.39
CA ILE A 178 11.38 -9.73 -8.70
C ILE A 178 12.41 -9.82 -9.81
N PRO A 179 12.15 -10.60 -10.89
CA PRO A 179 13.10 -10.77 -11.98
C PRO A 179 13.25 -9.48 -12.80
N THR A 180 14.41 -9.36 -13.45
CA THR A 180 14.63 -8.32 -14.46
C THR A 180 13.57 -8.43 -15.56
N GLY A 181 12.93 -7.32 -15.91
CA GLY A 181 11.85 -7.27 -16.90
C GLY A 181 10.45 -7.34 -16.30
N ALA A 182 10.32 -7.64 -15.01
CA ALA A 182 9.03 -7.51 -14.32
C ALA A 182 8.60 -6.04 -14.23
N SER A 183 7.30 -5.82 -14.29
CA SER A 183 6.71 -4.48 -14.17
C SER A 183 6.51 -4.08 -12.71
N VAL A 184 6.59 -2.77 -12.44
CA VAL A 184 6.21 -2.20 -11.14
C VAL A 184 5.09 -1.20 -11.36
N VAL A 185 3.92 -1.48 -10.80
CA VAL A 185 2.80 -0.55 -10.81
C VAL A 185 2.74 0.20 -9.47
N PHE A 186 2.70 1.51 -9.55
CA PHE A 186 2.78 2.39 -8.40
C PHE A 186 1.71 3.47 -8.44
N ARG A 187 0.98 3.62 -7.35
CA ARG A 187 0.09 4.74 -7.11
C ARG A 187 0.02 5.05 -5.63
N ASP A 188 0.25 6.31 -5.29
CA ASP A 188 0.14 6.76 -3.90
C ASP A 188 -0.23 8.25 -3.85
N TYR A 189 -0.39 8.77 -2.65
CA TYR A 189 -0.66 10.18 -2.41
C TYR A 189 0.52 11.04 -2.82
N ALA A 190 0.21 12.22 -3.35
CA ALA A 190 1.21 13.22 -3.72
C ALA A 190 1.07 14.48 -2.85
N ARG A 191 2.15 15.23 -2.75
CA ARG A 191 2.14 16.54 -2.10
C ARG A 191 1.12 17.47 -2.77
N GLY A 192 0.25 18.07 -1.98
CA GLY A 192 -0.82 18.93 -2.47
C GLY A 192 -2.11 18.20 -2.85
N ASP A 193 -2.17 16.88 -2.70
CA ASP A 193 -3.40 16.11 -2.88
C ASP A 193 -4.53 16.64 -1.99
N LEU A 194 -5.77 16.51 -2.48
CA LEU A 194 -6.96 16.84 -1.71
C LEU A 194 -7.01 16.14 -0.34
N ALA A 195 -6.44 14.94 -0.24
CA ALA A 195 -6.32 14.22 1.03
C ALA A 195 -5.46 14.99 2.03
N GLN A 196 -4.30 15.50 1.59
CA GLN A 196 -3.42 16.33 2.42
C GLN A 196 -4.08 17.65 2.79
N LEU A 197 -4.67 18.35 1.82
CA LEU A 197 -5.34 19.63 2.05
C LEU A 197 -6.51 19.49 3.03
N ARG A 198 -7.35 18.47 2.87
CA ARG A 198 -8.45 18.18 3.81
C ARG A 198 -7.96 17.88 5.22
N PHE A 199 -6.81 17.25 5.35
CA PHE A 199 -6.18 16.98 6.63
C PHE A 199 -5.81 18.29 7.35
N HIS A 200 -5.25 19.26 6.63
CA HIS A 200 -4.90 20.58 7.16
C HIS A 200 -6.10 21.49 7.46
N THR A 201 -7.21 21.32 6.75
CA THR A 201 -8.40 22.18 6.87
C THR A 201 -9.47 21.65 7.81
N ARG A 202 -9.29 20.47 8.43
CA ARG A 202 -10.26 19.91 9.38
C ARG A 202 -10.45 20.84 10.58
N ARG A 203 -11.67 21.37 10.71
CA ARG A 203 -12.06 22.31 11.78
C ARG A 203 -12.26 21.64 13.15
N ASP A 204 -12.48 20.33 13.16
CA ASP A 204 -12.81 19.50 14.32
C ASP A 204 -11.57 18.85 14.97
N ALA A 205 -10.39 18.97 14.36
CA ALA A 205 -9.16 18.61 15.05
C ALA A 205 -8.65 19.84 15.79
N PRO A 206 -8.72 19.89 17.12
CA PRO A 206 -8.11 20.98 17.84
C PRO A 206 -6.61 20.99 17.49
N TRP A 207 -6.13 22.12 17.02
CA TRP A 207 -4.70 22.38 16.76
C TRP A 207 -3.82 22.21 18.00
N ALA A 208 -4.39 21.70 19.09
CA ALA A 208 -3.72 21.45 20.35
C ALA A 208 -2.65 20.37 20.26
N GLU A 209 -2.84 19.36 19.38
CA GLU A 209 -1.85 18.30 19.23
C GLU A 209 -1.13 18.38 17.87
N PRO A 210 0.21 18.45 17.86
CA PRO A 210 0.97 18.39 16.64
C PRO A 210 0.72 17.07 15.91
N SER A 211 0.29 17.14 14.66
CA SER A 211 0.09 15.96 13.80
C SER A 211 1.27 15.70 12.87
N LEU A 212 2.13 16.70 12.68
CA LEU A 212 3.29 16.62 11.80
C LEU A 212 4.42 15.83 12.51
N LEU A 213 4.89 14.77 11.87
CA LEU A 213 5.97 13.93 12.36
C LEU A 213 7.33 14.34 11.77
N SER A 214 7.30 14.89 10.55
CA SER A 214 8.47 15.47 9.90
C SER A 214 8.03 16.50 8.88
N ASP A 215 8.53 17.72 8.98
CA ASP A 215 8.23 18.80 8.00
C ASP A 215 8.93 18.55 6.66
N SER A 216 10.17 18.08 6.69
CA SER A 216 10.98 17.85 5.50
C SER A 216 10.39 16.79 4.56
N HIS A 217 9.59 15.88 5.07
CA HIS A 217 9.00 14.78 4.30
C HIS A 217 7.47 14.86 4.21
N HIS A 218 6.84 15.95 4.69
CA HIS A 218 5.38 16.04 4.76
C HIS A 218 4.73 14.78 5.36
N TRP A 219 5.28 14.32 6.48
CA TRP A 219 4.85 13.10 7.16
C TRP A 219 3.99 13.44 8.37
N TYR A 220 2.81 12.84 8.42
CA TYR A 220 1.77 13.19 9.38
C TYR A 220 1.25 11.99 10.15
N ARG A 221 0.83 12.22 11.39
CA ARG A 221 -0.03 11.32 12.13
C ARG A 221 -1.49 11.65 11.79
N ARG A 222 -2.27 10.63 11.43
CA ARG A 222 -3.71 10.73 11.20
C ARG A 222 -4.43 9.76 12.12
N GLY A 223 -4.89 10.23 13.30
CA GLY A 223 -5.41 9.33 14.32
C GLY A 223 -4.32 8.37 14.78
N ASP A 224 -4.50 7.08 14.53
CA ASP A 224 -3.58 6.00 14.89
C ASP A 224 -2.61 5.65 13.75
N HIS A 225 -2.76 6.21 12.54
CA HIS A 225 -1.90 5.88 11.41
C HIS A 225 -0.96 7.03 11.05
N THR A 226 0.03 6.71 10.21
CA THR A 226 0.92 7.69 9.59
C THR A 226 0.66 7.79 8.11
N MET A 227 0.85 8.97 7.52
CA MET A 227 0.79 9.22 6.09
C MET A 227 1.89 10.19 5.68
N ALA A 228 2.67 9.80 4.66
CA ALA A 228 3.61 10.66 3.94
C ALA A 228 2.99 11.16 2.62
N TYR A 229 3.38 12.38 2.21
CA TYR A 229 2.92 13.02 0.97
C TYR A 229 4.08 13.51 0.13
#